data_615c4965f8c55b996eb3328b2c230066
#
_entry.id   615c4965f8c55b996eb3328b2c230066
#
_cell.length_a   1.000
_cell.length_b   1.000
_cell.length_c   1.000
_cell.angle_alpha   90.00
_cell.angle_beta   90.00
_cell.angle_gamma   90.00
#
_symmetry.space_group_name_H-M   'P 1'
#
loop_
_entity.id
_entity.type
_entity.pdbx_description
1 polymer ?
#
loop_
_entity_poly.entity_id
_entity_poly.type
_entity_poly.pdbx_seq_one_letter_code
_entity_poly.pdbx_strand_id
1 'polypeptide(L)'
;MLKIPTPSIQSPPINLPSRRQFLRQLSLLPVGLGIGVLPVLSNAADNSVANSVKALTFDVFGTVVDWHGSIIREGQLLAANKGYDVDWAKFAVSWRAGYGPAMNKVRNGEMPWTKIDDLHRMILDDLVEEYNLTGMSEAELVHFNEAWHRLSPWPDTVSGLNKLKSKYVITTLSNGNVSLLAHMAKNGGLPWDAILSAELSGHYKPDPEAYLKAADLLSLKPEQVMMVATHPGDLRAAARTGFKTAYVIRPLERGPGRPVNRNPDGEFDYTAEDFNDLARQLGA
;
A
#
# COMPACT_ATOMS: atom_id res chain seq x y z
N MET A 1 18.34 -60.68 4.40
CA MET A 1 18.02 -59.28 4.61
C MET A 1 18.72 -58.82 5.88
N LEU A 2 19.87 -58.17 5.76
CA LEU A 2 20.62 -57.61 6.89
C LEU A 2 20.16 -56.19 7.15
N LYS A 3 19.75 -55.90 8.37
CA LYS A 3 19.44 -54.52 8.85
C LYS A 3 20.74 -53.82 9.23
N ILE A 4 21.03 -52.71 8.62
CA ILE A 4 22.12 -51.80 8.97
C ILE A 4 21.58 -50.80 10.02
N PRO A 5 22.25 -50.58 11.18
CA PRO A 5 21.85 -49.58 12.15
C PRO A 5 22.34 -48.20 11.75
N THR A 6 21.48 -47.19 11.86
CA THR A 6 21.80 -45.73 11.72
C THR A 6 22.44 -45.20 12.98
N PRO A 7 23.54 -44.45 12.91
CA PRO A 7 24.10 -43.79 14.09
C PRO A 7 23.35 -42.48 14.40
N SER A 8 22.94 -42.32 15.65
CA SER A 8 22.39 -41.07 16.20
C SER A 8 23.54 -40.13 16.57
N ILE A 9 23.61 -38.98 15.90
CA ILE A 9 24.52 -37.89 16.24
C ILE A 9 23.79 -36.97 17.25
N GLN A 10 24.18 -36.99 18.51
CA GLN A 10 23.77 -36.00 19.50
C GLN A 10 24.70 -34.80 19.43
N SER A 11 24.15 -33.63 19.15
CA SER A 11 24.88 -32.36 19.23
C SER A 11 24.95 -31.88 20.69
N PRO A 12 26.06 -31.30 21.12
CA PRO A 12 26.18 -30.79 22.49
C PRO A 12 25.37 -29.49 22.67
N PRO A 13 24.88 -29.20 23.87
CA PRO A 13 24.08 -28.00 24.16
C PRO A 13 24.96 -26.74 24.12
N ILE A 14 24.51 -25.75 23.35
CA ILE A 14 25.08 -24.41 23.31
C ILE A 14 24.63 -23.64 24.56
N ASN A 15 25.55 -23.35 25.44
CA ASN A 15 25.30 -22.57 26.64
C ASN A 15 25.46 -21.08 26.33
N LEU A 16 24.34 -20.36 26.17
CA LEU A 16 24.32 -18.90 26.01
C LEU A 16 24.31 -18.23 27.39
N PRO A 17 25.20 -17.27 27.67
CA PRO A 17 25.22 -16.56 28.94
C PRO A 17 23.99 -15.67 29.11
N SER A 18 23.42 -15.65 30.33
CA SER A 18 22.22 -14.87 30.64
C SER A 18 22.51 -13.35 30.64
N ARG A 19 21.49 -12.55 30.32
CA ARG A 19 21.53 -11.07 30.26
C ARG A 19 22.13 -10.39 31.50
N ARG A 20 22.17 -11.06 32.65
CA ARG A 20 22.73 -10.54 33.91
C ARG A 20 24.25 -10.58 33.98
N GLN A 21 24.94 -11.40 33.18
CA GLN A 21 26.40 -11.48 33.18
C GLN A 21 27.08 -10.42 32.32
N PHE A 22 26.36 -9.84 31.37
CA PHE A 22 26.87 -8.79 30.47
C PHE A 22 26.97 -7.41 31.13
N LEU A 23 26.29 -7.17 32.26
CA LEU A 23 26.21 -5.86 32.92
C LEU A 23 27.24 -5.67 34.08
N ARG A 24 28.13 -6.64 34.34
CA ARG A 24 29.11 -6.55 35.47
C ARG A 24 30.54 -6.18 35.07
N GLN A 25 30.84 -5.91 33.82
CA GLN A 25 32.22 -5.54 33.36
C GLN A 25 32.37 -4.06 32.92
N LEU A 26 31.48 -3.17 33.31
CA LEU A 26 31.61 -1.74 33.05
C LEU A 26 31.67 -0.94 34.39
N SER A 27 32.75 -1.11 35.14
CA SER A 27 33.11 -0.17 36.19
C SER A 27 34.62 -0.12 36.32
N LEU A 28 35.19 1.02 35.94
CA LEU A 28 36.49 1.63 36.27
C LEU A 28 37.19 2.19 35.01
N LEU A 29 36.84 3.43 34.66
CA LEU A 29 37.76 4.35 33.98
C LEU A 29 37.46 5.78 34.45
N PRO A 30 38.45 6.70 34.50
CA PRO A 30 38.41 7.90 35.29
C PRO A 30 37.64 9.04 34.59
N VAL A 31 37.09 9.94 35.43
CA VAL A 31 36.41 11.20 35.03
C VAL A 31 37.39 12.12 34.32
N GLY A 32 37.21 12.29 33.03
CA GLY A 32 37.76 13.37 32.22
C GLY A 32 36.62 14.22 31.71
N LEU A 33 36.56 15.51 32.06
CA LEU A 33 35.63 16.50 31.48
C LEU A 33 35.96 16.69 30.00
N GLY A 34 35.18 16.02 29.14
CA GLY A 34 35.12 16.28 27.71
C GLY A 34 33.67 16.43 27.31
N ILE A 35 33.30 17.56 26.73
CA ILE A 35 32.00 17.79 26.08
C ILE A 35 31.91 16.78 24.92
N GLY A 36 31.43 15.59 25.21
CA GLY A 36 31.20 14.53 24.23
C GLY A 36 29.86 14.73 23.54
N VAL A 37 29.89 15.12 22.29
CA VAL A 37 28.77 14.96 21.35
C VAL A 37 28.42 13.49 21.32
N LEU A 38 27.25 13.10 21.85
CA LEU A 38 26.74 11.74 21.71
C LEU A 38 26.48 11.48 20.22
N PRO A 39 27.08 10.46 19.60
CA PRO A 39 26.69 10.10 18.25
C PRO A 39 25.26 9.58 18.28
N VAL A 40 24.41 10.20 17.46
CA VAL A 40 23.07 9.70 17.15
C VAL A 40 23.22 8.38 16.41
N LEU A 41 23.04 7.26 17.13
CA LEU A 41 23.16 5.89 16.59
C LEU A 41 21.95 5.42 15.75
N SER A 42 21.06 6.35 15.35
CA SER A 42 19.83 5.99 14.64
C SER A 42 19.94 5.90 13.10
N ASN A 43 21.01 6.35 12.48
CA ASN A 43 21.06 6.49 11.01
C ASN A 43 21.71 5.33 10.23
N ALA A 44 22.34 4.36 10.87
CA ALA A 44 23.08 3.34 10.12
C ALA A 44 22.20 2.21 9.56
N ALA A 45 21.14 1.84 10.27
CA ALA A 45 20.19 0.80 9.83
C ALA A 45 19.28 1.30 8.69
N ASP A 46 18.78 2.54 8.78
CA ASP A 46 17.91 3.16 7.78
C ASP A 46 18.62 3.31 6.42
N ASN A 47 19.90 3.67 6.42
CA ASN A 47 20.68 3.78 5.20
C ASN A 47 20.89 2.42 4.49
N SER A 48 20.94 1.31 5.20
CA SER A 48 21.14 -0.01 4.60
C SER A 48 19.94 -0.48 3.78
N VAL A 49 18.73 -0.23 4.27
CA VAL A 49 17.47 -0.58 3.58
C VAL A 49 17.31 0.31 2.33
N ALA A 50 17.46 1.63 2.47
CA ALA A 50 17.36 2.57 1.34
C ALA A 50 18.35 2.25 0.21
N ASN A 51 19.56 1.77 0.53
CA ASN A 51 20.58 1.41 -0.46
C ASN A 51 20.30 0.06 -1.15
N SER A 52 19.60 -0.87 -0.50
CA SER A 52 19.25 -2.16 -1.09
C SER A 52 18.05 -2.05 -2.04
N VAL A 53 17.12 -1.13 -1.79
CA VAL A 53 15.91 -0.91 -2.59
C VAL A 53 16.26 -0.29 -3.95
N LYS A 54 15.63 -0.78 -5.01
CA LYS A 54 15.77 -0.31 -6.40
C LYS A 54 14.48 0.24 -6.96
N ALA A 55 13.35 -0.28 -6.51
CA ALA A 55 12.03 0.14 -6.95
C ALA A 55 11.08 0.32 -5.77
N LEU A 56 10.19 1.30 -5.90
CA LEU A 56 9.06 1.51 -5.00
C LEU A 56 7.77 1.14 -5.75
N THR A 57 6.98 0.26 -5.16
CA THR A 57 5.65 -0.09 -5.66
C THR A 57 4.61 0.51 -4.75
N PHE A 58 3.61 1.16 -5.33
CA PHE A 58 2.63 1.95 -4.56
C PHE A 58 1.25 1.31 -4.60
N ASP A 59 0.66 1.07 -3.44
CA ASP A 59 -0.80 1.01 -3.35
C ASP A 59 -1.39 2.34 -3.79
N VAL A 60 -2.55 2.32 -4.46
CA VAL A 60 -3.08 3.52 -5.11
C VAL A 60 -4.29 4.09 -4.40
N PHE A 61 -5.35 3.30 -4.24
CA PHE A 61 -6.60 3.77 -3.64
C PHE A 61 -6.42 4.11 -2.15
N GLY A 62 -6.53 5.38 -1.80
CA GLY A 62 -6.33 5.88 -0.44
C GLY A 62 -4.88 6.21 -0.10
N THR A 63 -3.89 5.53 -0.69
CA THR A 63 -2.46 5.81 -0.48
C THR A 63 -1.99 6.98 -1.33
N VAL A 64 -2.26 6.94 -2.62
CA VAL A 64 -1.85 7.94 -3.63
C VAL A 64 -2.95 8.97 -3.86
N VAL A 65 -4.21 8.53 -3.85
CA VAL A 65 -5.39 9.32 -4.22
C VAL A 65 -6.46 9.32 -3.14
N ASP A 66 -7.18 10.45 -3.04
CA ASP A 66 -8.36 10.63 -2.21
C ASP A 66 -9.59 10.03 -2.91
N TRP A 67 -9.84 8.74 -2.67
CA TRP A 67 -11.03 8.08 -3.21
C TRP A 67 -12.33 8.64 -2.60
N HIS A 68 -12.33 8.89 -1.27
CA HIS A 68 -13.54 9.30 -0.54
C HIS A 68 -14.04 10.68 -1.01
N GLY A 69 -13.17 11.69 -0.96
CA GLY A 69 -13.54 13.03 -1.41
C GLY A 69 -13.83 13.10 -2.91
N SER A 70 -13.15 12.30 -3.72
CA SER A 70 -13.37 12.28 -5.17
C SER A 70 -14.75 11.70 -5.53
N ILE A 71 -15.14 10.58 -4.95
CA ILE A 71 -16.47 9.98 -5.21
C ILE A 71 -17.59 10.89 -4.70
N ILE A 72 -17.40 11.57 -3.57
CA ILE A 72 -18.36 12.59 -3.09
C ILE A 72 -18.53 13.69 -4.13
N ARG A 73 -17.44 14.25 -4.67
CA ARG A 73 -17.52 15.32 -5.70
C ARG A 73 -18.21 14.85 -6.97
N GLU A 74 -17.90 13.66 -7.46
CA GLU A 74 -18.57 13.06 -8.65
C GLU A 74 -20.07 12.87 -8.40
N GLY A 75 -20.44 12.40 -7.22
CA GLY A 75 -21.84 12.26 -6.81
C GLY A 75 -22.58 13.61 -6.72
N GLN A 76 -21.93 14.64 -6.17
CA GLN A 76 -22.49 15.99 -6.11
C GLN A 76 -22.70 16.59 -7.52
N LEU A 77 -21.77 16.34 -8.45
CA LEU A 77 -21.94 16.75 -9.86
C LEU A 77 -23.12 16.03 -10.52
N LEU A 78 -23.27 14.73 -10.27
CA LEU A 78 -24.43 13.96 -10.74
C LEU A 78 -25.74 14.51 -10.13
N ALA A 79 -25.76 14.80 -8.83
CA ALA A 79 -26.91 15.36 -8.12
C ALA A 79 -27.32 16.73 -8.70
N ALA A 80 -26.36 17.60 -9.00
CA ALA A 80 -26.63 18.90 -9.58
C ALA A 80 -27.34 18.80 -10.96
N ASN A 81 -27.08 17.75 -11.71
CA ASN A 81 -27.68 17.51 -13.02
C ASN A 81 -29.03 16.78 -12.94
N LYS A 82 -29.23 15.92 -11.95
CA LYS A 82 -30.39 15.02 -11.86
C LYS A 82 -31.36 15.37 -10.72
N GLY A 83 -30.95 16.23 -9.78
CA GLY A 83 -31.77 16.56 -8.60
C GLY A 83 -31.79 15.47 -7.53
N TYR A 84 -30.82 14.59 -7.47
CA TYR A 84 -30.74 13.55 -6.42
C TYR A 84 -30.41 14.15 -5.06
N ASP A 85 -31.19 13.74 -4.04
CA ASP A 85 -30.94 14.06 -2.62
C ASP A 85 -30.31 12.81 -1.93
N VAL A 86 -28.99 12.73 -1.96
CA VAL A 86 -28.21 11.59 -1.50
C VAL A 86 -27.08 12.05 -0.59
N ASP A 87 -26.90 11.35 0.53
CA ASP A 87 -25.67 11.44 1.34
C ASP A 87 -24.50 10.79 0.57
N TRP A 88 -23.82 11.61 -0.22
CA TRP A 88 -22.70 11.14 -1.05
C TRP A 88 -21.50 10.64 -0.25
N ALA A 89 -21.35 11.06 1.01
CA ALA A 89 -20.31 10.53 1.88
C ALA A 89 -20.64 9.08 2.29
N LYS A 90 -21.89 8.81 2.64
CA LYS A 90 -22.36 7.46 2.92
C LYS A 90 -22.32 6.59 1.66
N PHE A 91 -22.75 7.12 0.51
CA PHE A 91 -22.68 6.42 -0.78
C PHE A 91 -21.25 5.98 -1.11
N ALA A 92 -20.26 6.89 -1.01
CA ALA A 92 -18.86 6.58 -1.27
C ALA A 92 -18.34 5.45 -0.37
N VAL A 93 -18.71 5.46 0.92
CA VAL A 93 -18.35 4.41 1.88
C VAL A 93 -19.02 3.08 1.51
N SER A 94 -20.31 3.08 1.13
CA SER A 94 -21.03 1.87 0.68
C SER A 94 -20.38 1.28 -0.57
N TRP A 95 -20.06 2.10 -1.57
CA TRP A 95 -19.38 1.63 -2.78
C TRP A 95 -18.03 0.97 -2.47
N ARG A 96 -17.22 1.64 -1.66
CA ARG A 96 -15.93 1.10 -1.21
C ARG A 96 -16.07 -0.17 -0.37
N ALA A 97 -17.13 -0.30 0.42
CA ALA A 97 -17.39 -1.48 1.26
C ALA A 97 -17.71 -2.75 0.43
N GLY A 98 -18.36 -2.60 -0.72
CA GLY A 98 -18.64 -3.71 -1.64
C GLY A 98 -17.40 -4.34 -2.29
N TYR A 99 -16.29 -3.60 -2.35
CA TYR A 99 -15.05 -3.98 -3.02
C TYR A 99 -14.42 -5.28 -2.49
N GLY A 100 -14.25 -5.41 -1.18
CA GLY A 100 -13.67 -6.61 -0.57
C GLY A 100 -14.50 -7.88 -0.80
N PRO A 101 -15.81 -7.87 -0.50
CA PRO A 101 -16.70 -8.98 -0.80
C PRO A 101 -16.71 -9.40 -2.28
N ALA A 102 -16.73 -8.44 -3.22
CA ALA A 102 -16.71 -8.73 -4.65
C ALA A 102 -15.40 -9.43 -5.08
N MET A 103 -14.25 -8.94 -4.64
CA MET A 103 -12.97 -9.63 -4.90
C MET A 103 -12.91 -11.02 -4.27
N ASN A 104 -13.53 -11.23 -3.11
CA ASN A 104 -13.54 -12.54 -2.47
C ASN A 104 -14.33 -13.58 -3.28
N LYS A 105 -15.39 -13.19 -3.98
CA LYS A 105 -16.11 -14.10 -4.91
C LYS A 105 -15.16 -14.62 -6.01
N VAL A 106 -14.30 -13.76 -6.54
CA VAL A 106 -13.29 -14.16 -7.53
C VAL A 106 -12.24 -15.08 -6.90
N ARG A 107 -11.71 -14.74 -5.71
CA ARG A 107 -10.72 -15.58 -5.01
C ARG A 107 -11.23 -16.96 -4.65
N ASN A 108 -12.51 -17.05 -4.27
CA ASN A 108 -13.16 -18.30 -3.90
C ASN A 108 -13.57 -19.14 -5.12
N GLY A 109 -13.36 -18.64 -6.35
CA GLY A 109 -13.76 -19.33 -7.58
C GLY A 109 -15.26 -19.26 -7.86
N GLU A 110 -16.01 -18.42 -7.15
CA GLU A 110 -17.44 -18.18 -7.39
C GLU A 110 -17.64 -17.33 -8.67
N MET A 111 -16.60 -16.58 -9.06
CA MET A 111 -16.54 -15.81 -10.29
C MET A 111 -15.18 -16.04 -10.98
N PRO A 112 -15.11 -15.96 -12.32
CA PRO A 112 -13.82 -15.93 -13.02
C PRO A 112 -13.03 -14.68 -12.65
N TRP A 113 -11.75 -14.62 -13.07
CA TRP A 113 -10.99 -13.37 -12.96
C TRP A 113 -11.78 -12.20 -13.57
N THR A 114 -11.99 -11.16 -12.78
CA THR A 114 -12.81 -10.00 -13.12
C THR A 114 -12.03 -8.73 -12.82
N LYS A 115 -12.05 -7.76 -13.72
CA LYS A 115 -11.42 -6.46 -13.50
C LYS A 115 -12.12 -5.68 -12.39
N ILE A 116 -11.39 -4.78 -11.74
CA ILE A 116 -11.98 -3.92 -10.71
C ILE A 116 -13.05 -3.01 -11.29
N ASP A 117 -12.92 -2.52 -12.51
CA ASP A 117 -13.98 -1.72 -13.16
C ASP A 117 -15.30 -2.47 -13.24
N ASP A 118 -15.26 -3.75 -13.58
CA ASP A 118 -16.45 -4.59 -13.67
C ASP A 118 -17.04 -4.86 -12.28
N LEU A 119 -16.20 -5.09 -11.27
CA LEU A 119 -16.65 -5.25 -9.87
C LEU A 119 -17.24 -3.93 -9.33
N HIS A 120 -16.62 -2.78 -9.63
CA HIS A 120 -17.16 -1.48 -9.26
C HIS A 120 -18.52 -1.24 -9.91
N ARG A 121 -18.70 -1.65 -11.18
CA ARG A 121 -19.99 -1.53 -11.87
C ARG A 121 -21.05 -2.43 -11.23
N MET A 122 -20.75 -3.67 -10.92
CA MET A 122 -21.69 -4.57 -10.24
C MET A 122 -22.15 -3.97 -8.90
N ILE A 123 -21.23 -3.42 -8.12
CA ILE A 123 -21.56 -2.76 -6.86
C ILE A 123 -22.38 -1.49 -7.11
N LEU A 124 -22.06 -0.70 -8.14
CA LEU A 124 -22.81 0.49 -8.50
C LEU A 124 -24.26 0.16 -8.87
N ASP A 125 -24.49 -0.91 -9.63
CA ASP A 125 -25.84 -1.33 -10.02
C ASP A 125 -26.69 -1.63 -8.77
N ASP A 126 -26.16 -2.32 -7.75
CA ASP A 126 -26.83 -2.54 -6.47
C ASP A 126 -27.10 -1.22 -5.72
N LEU A 127 -26.13 -0.29 -5.72
CA LEU A 127 -26.25 1.01 -5.05
C LEU A 127 -27.23 1.96 -5.74
N VAL A 128 -27.38 1.88 -7.04
CA VAL A 128 -28.40 2.64 -7.80
C VAL A 128 -29.82 2.33 -7.27
N GLU A 129 -30.09 1.08 -6.96
CA GLU A 129 -31.36 0.67 -6.36
C GLU A 129 -31.44 1.10 -4.87
N GLU A 130 -30.39 0.84 -4.07
CA GLU A 130 -30.36 1.17 -2.64
C GLU A 130 -30.56 2.67 -2.36
N TYR A 131 -29.93 3.51 -3.19
CA TYR A 131 -29.94 4.98 -3.03
C TYR A 131 -30.98 5.69 -3.93
N ASN A 132 -31.87 4.94 -4.61
CA ASN A 132 -32.94 5.44 -5.48
C ASN A 132 -32.41 6.39 -6.58
N LEU A 133 -31.26 6.09 -7.19
CA LEU A 133 -30.70 6.85 -8.30
C LEU A 133 -31.41 6.51 -9.64
N THR A 134 -32.73 6.60 -9.64
CA THR A 134 -33.57 6.23 -10.78
C THR A 134 -33.38 7.19 -11.96
N GLY A 135 -33.53 6.68 -13.19
CA GLY A 135 -33.48 7.50 -14.40
C GLY A 135 -32.05 7.79 -14.91
N MET A 136 -31.04 7.08 -14.42
CA MET A 136 -29.74 7.05 -15.05
C MET A 136 -29.78 6.21 -16.33
N SER A 137 -29.28 6.75 -17.42
CA SER A 137 -29.00 6.00 -18.65
C SER A 137 -27.75 5.14 -18.47
N GLU A 138 -27.60 4.12 -19.33
CA GLU A 138 -26.38 3.31 -19.34
C GLU A 138 -25.10 4.14 -19.53
N ALA A 139 -25.15 5.16 -20.40
CA ALA A 139 -24.00 6.05 -20.61
C ALA A 139 -23.63 6.84 -19.33
N GLU A 140 -24.61 7.24 -18.52
CA GLU A 140 -24.38 7.91 -17.24
C GLU A 140 -23.84 6.94 -16.18
N LEU A 141 -24.32 5.70 -16.16
CA LEU A 141 -23.79 4.65 -15.29
C LEU A 141 -22.33 4.33 -15.60
N VAL A 142 -22.00 4.18 -16.89
CA VAL A 142 -20.61 3.99 -17.34
C VAL A 142 -19.75 5.18 -16.91
N HIS A 143 -20.19 6.41 -17.20
CA HIS A 143 -19.45 7.61 -16.83
C HIS A 143 -19.27 7.72 -15.30
N PHE A 144 -20.29 7.40 -14.52
CA PHE A 144 -20.19 7.47 -13.05
C PHE A 144 -19.31 6.34 -12.50
N ASN A 145 -19.36 5.14 -13.09
CA ASN A 145 -18.41 4.06 -12.73
C ASN A 145 -16.96 4.49 -12.97
N GLU A 146 -16.70 5.23 -14.06
CA GLU A 146 -15.39 5.80 -14.37
C GLU A 146 -14.95 6.93 -13.41
N ALA A 147 -15.75 7.31 -12.41
CA ALA A 147 -15.30 8.19 -11.33
C ALA A 147 -14.04 7.67 -10.65
N TRP A 148 -13.88 6.34 -10.55
CA TRP A 148 -12.68 5.69 -10.03
C TRP A 148 -11.43 5.93 -10.87
N HIS A 149 -11.55 6.30 -12.15
CA HIS A 149 -10.45 6.72 -13.03
C HIS A 149 -10.04 8.18 -12.82
N ARG A 150 -10.89 8.99 -12.16
CA ARG A 150 -10.72 10.44 -11.99
C ARG A 150 -10.41 10.86 -10.55
N LEU A 151 -9.97 9.91 -9.71
CA LEU A 151 -9.64 10.21 -8.32
C LEU A 151 -8.51 11.24 -8.23
N SER A 152 -8.67 12.22 -7.35
CA SER A 152 -7.68 13.28 -7.17
C SER A 152 -6.52 12.80 -6.31
N PRO A 153 -5.26 13.08 -6.69
CA PRO A 153 -4.11 12.85 -5.83
C PRO A 153 -4.20 13.65 -4.52
N TRP A 154 -3.60 13.11 -3.45
CA TRP A 154 -3.35 13.90 -2.25
C TRP A 154 -2.41 15.09 -2.57
N PRO A 155 -2.44 16.20 -1.79
CA PRO A 155 -1.66 17.41 -2.10
C PRO A 155 -0.15 17.18 -2.20
N ASP A 156 0.39 16.21 -1.46
CA ASP A 156 1.82 15.86 -1.43
C ASP A 156 2.22 14.88 -2.55
N THR A 157 1.26 14.23 -3.18
CA THR A 157 1.50 13.06 -4.03
C THR A 157 2.41 13.37 -5.22
N VAL A 158 2.04 14.32 -6.06
CA VAL A 158 2.80 14.59 -7.30
C VAL A 158 4.22 15.07 -6.98
N SER A 159 4.36 15.97 -5.99
CA SER A 159 5.68 16.47 -5.58
C SER A 159 6.55 15.39 -4.96
N GLY A 160 5.99 14.56 -4.08
CA GLY A 160 6.70 13.47 -3.42
C GLY A 160 7.12 12.37 -4.40
N LEU A 161 6.21 11.97 -5.30
CA LEU A 161 6.51 10.98 -6.33
C LEU A 161 7.63 11.44 -7.27
N ASN A 162 7.65 12.72 -7.69
CA ASN A 162 8.73 13.24 -8.53
C ASN A 162 10.10 13.20 -7.81
N LYS A 163 10.15 13.47 -6.51
CA LYS A 163 11.38 13.33 -5.72
C LYS A 163 11.82 11.87 -5.67
N LEU A 164 10.92 10.95 -5.30
CA LEU A 164 11.21 9.52 -5.23
C LEU A 164 11.67 8.95 -6.57
N LYS A 165 11.05 9.38 -7.68
CA LYS A 165 11.42 9.01 -9.05
C LYS A 165 12.84 9.41 -9.43
N SER A 166 13.39 10.46 -8.83
CA SER A 166 14.76 10.88 -9.12
C SER A 166 15.82 9.85 -8.71
N LYS A 167 15.46 8.94 -7.80
CA LYS A 167 16.38 7.94 -7.24
C LYS A 167 15.94 6.49 -7.48
N TYR A 168 14.64 6.23 -7.53
CA TYR A 168 14.06 4.89 -7.61
C TYR A 168 13.17 4.76 -8.85
N VAL A 169 13.06 3.55 -9.37
CA VAL A 169 11.95 3.20 -10.26
C VAL A 169 10.66 3.25 -9.45
N ILE A 170 9.67 4.02 -9.87
CA ILE A 170 8.37 4.11 -9.19
C ILE A 170 7.25 3.52 -10.03
N THR A 171 6.49 2.60 -9.44
CA THR A 171 5.37 1.94 -10.13
C THR A 171 4.15 1.85 -9.25
N THR A 172 2.98 1.69 -9.84
CA THR A 172 1.82 1.23 -9.08
C THR A 172 1.97 -0.24 -8.73
N LEU A 173 1.33 -0.70 -7.65
CA LEU A 173 0.96 -2.08 -7.40
C LEU A 173 -0.41 -2.09 -6.74
N SER A 174 -1.43 -2.17 -7.57
CA SER A 174 -2.83 -1.95 -7.18
C SER A 174 -3.72 -3.09 -7.65
N ASN A 175 -4.84 -3.27 -6.97
CA ASN A 175 -5.91 -4.14 -7.45
C ASN A 175 -6.67 -3.53 -8.64
N GLY A 176 -6.60 -2.19 -8.83
CA GLY A 176 -7.14 -1.52 -10.01
C GLY A 176 -6.56 -2.08 -11.30
N ASN A 177 -7.37 -2.22 -12.33
CA ASN A 177 -6.92 -2.68 -13.65
C ASN A 177 -6.04 -1.63 -14.35
N VAL A 178 -5.26 -2.08 -15.32
CA VAL A 178 -4.23 -1.25 -15.98
C VAL A 178 -4.83 0.01 -16.61
N SER A 179 -5.97 -0.09 -17.31
CA SER A 179 -6.61 1.07 -17.95
C SER A 179 -7.08 2.11 -16.93
N LEU A 180 -7.68 1.68 -15.81
CA LEU A 180 -8.09 2.55 -14.71
C LEU A 180 -6.90 3.33 -14.16
N LEU A 181 -5.81 2.63 -13.84
CA LEU A 181 -4.59 3.24 -13.29
C LEU A 181 -3.91 4.20 -14.29
N ALA A 182 -3.93 3.87 -15.59
CA ALA A 182 -3.39 4.72 -16.64
C ALA A 182 -4.20 6.02 -16.82
N HIS A 183 -5.53 5.91 -16.83
CA HIS A 183 -6.42 7.09 -16.91
C HIS A 183 -6.24 7.97 -15.66
N MET A 184 -6.21 7.36 -14.47
CA MET A 184 -5.97 8.08 -13.21
C MET A 184 -4.61 8.79 -13.21
N ALA A 185 -3.55 8.12 -13.69
CA ALA A 185 -2.22 8.71 -13.79
C ALA A 185 -2.22 9.94 -14.72
N LYS A 186 -2.85 9.83 -15.87
CA LYS A 186 -2.99 10.93 -16.83
C LYS A 186 -3.82 12.08 -16.27
N ASN A 187 -4.92 11.78 -15.59
CA ASN A 187 -5.80 12.78 -14.98
C ASN A 187 -5.12 13.51 -13.82
N GLY A 188 -4.41 12.78 -12.96
CA GLY A 188 -3.77 13.31 -11.74
C GLY A 188 -2.32 13.77 -11.93
N GLY A 189 -1.74 13.66 -13.14
CA GLY A 189 -0.34 14.00 -13.37
C GLY A 189 0.63 13.09 -12.59
N LEU A 190 0.30 11.82 -12.38
CA LEU A 190 1.10 10.88 -11.62
C LEU A 190 2.27 10.36 -12.47
N PRO A 191 3.53 10.55 -12.04
CA PRO A 191 4.71 10.39 -12.88
C PRO A 191 5.28 8.95 -12.87
N TRP A 192 4.44 7.93 -12.96
CA TRP A 192 4.88 6.53 -12.91
C TRP A 192 5.89 6.19 -14.01
N ASP A 193 6.88 5.34 -13.70
CA ASP A 193 7.75 4.71 -14.69
C ASP A 193 7.07 3.51 -15.34
N ALA A 194 6.24 2.79 -14.58
CA ALA A 194 5.41 1.70 -15.08
C ALA A 194 4.12 1.59 -14.28
N ILE A 195 3.10 0.98 -14.88
CA ILE A 195 1.82 0.67 -14.22
C ILE A 195 1.74 -0.83 -14.01
N LEU A 196 1.88 -1.25 -12.75
CA LEU A 196 1.70 -2.63 -12.32
C LEU A 196 0.36 -2.79 -11.61
N SER A 197 -0.31 -3.87 -11.92
CA SER A 197 -1.68 -4.14 -11.50
C SER A 197 -1.85 -5.63 -11.17
N ALA A 198 -2.77 -5.94 -10.29
CA ALA A 198 -3.26 -7.29 -10.04
C ALA A 198 -3.73 -8.01 -11.33
N GLU A 199 -4.20 -7.24 -12.32
CA GLU A 199 -4.58 -7.74 -13.64
C GLU A 199 -3.42 -8.50 -14.34
N LEU A 200 -2.15 -8.08 -14.12
CA LEU A 200 -0.98 -8.70 -14.73
C LEU A 200 -0.60 -10.05 -14.09
N SER A 201 -1.04 -10.30 -12.88
CA SER A 201 -0.85 -11.57 -12.18
C SER A 201 -2.09 -12.46 -12.23
N GLY A 202 -3.27 -11.91 -12.51
CA GLY A 202 -4.55 -12.58 -12.32
C GLY A 202 -4.91 -12.84 -10.85
N HIS A 203 -4.24 -12.17 -9.92
CA HIS A 203 -4.43 -12.31 -8.48
C HIS A 203 -4.53 -10.95 -7.81
N TYR A 204 -5.55 -10.76 -6.96
CA TYR A 204 -5.65 -9.53 -6.17
C TYR A 204 -4.70 -9.54 -4.97
N LYS A 205 -4.20 -8.38 -4.59
CA LYS A 205 -3.65 -8.19 -3.25
C LYS A 205 -4.72 -8.52 -2.19
N PRO A 206 -4.37 -9.22 -1.11
CA PRO A 206 -3.04 -9.52 -0.59
C PRO A 206 -2.49 -10.90 -0.99
N ASP A 207 -2.90 -11.50 -2.11
CA ASP A 207 -2.35 -12.77 -2.56
C ASP A 207 -0.88 -12.61 -2.97
N PRO A 208 0.02 -13.53 -2.58
CA PRO A 208 1.46 -13.38 -2.78
C PRO A 208 1.87 -13.26 -4.26
N GLU A 209 1.11 -13.86 -5.16
CA GLU A 209 1.33 -13.81 -6.60
C GLU A 209 1.33 -12.38 -7.14
N ALA A 210 0.49 -11.49 -6.59
CA ALA A 210 0.45 -10.09 -7.00
C ALA A 210 1.78 -9.36 -6.74
N TYR A 211 2.40 -9.59 -5.58
CA TYR A 211 3.68 -8.98 -5.21
C TYR A 211 4.85 -9.62 -5.95
N LEU A 212 4.93 -10.95 -5.96
CA LEU A 212 6.00 -11.68 -6.62
C LEU A 212 6.04 -11.41 -8.13
N LYS A 213 4.85 -11.31 -8.77
CA LYS A 213 4.76 -10.94 -10.18
C LYS A 213 5.27 -9.52 -10.45
N ALA A 214 5.04 -8.58 -9.53
CA ALA A 214 5.56 -7.23 -9.66
C ALA A 214 7.10 -7.20 -9.60
N ALA A 215 7.72 -7.95 -8.68
CA ALA A 215 9.17 -8.08 -8.61
C ALA A 215 9.75 -8.74 -9.88
N ASP A 216 9.12 -9.79 -10.39
CA ASP A 216 9.50 -10.49 -11.64
C ASP A 216 9.46 -9.54 -12.85
N LEU A 217 8.36 -8.77 -13.01
CA LEU A 217 8.22 -7.80 -14.10
C LEU A 217 9.27 -6.67 -14.06
N LEU A 218 9.75 -6.34 -12.86
CA LEU A 218 10.83 -5.37 -12.65
C LEU A 218 12.22 -5.99 -12.77
N SER A 219 12.33 -7.32 -12.95
CA SER A 219 13.59 -8.07 -12.93
C SER A 219 14.40 -7.86 -11.65
N LEU A 220 13.70 -7.75 -10.52
CA LEU A 220 14.26 -7.51 -9.19
C LEU A 220 13.94 -8.67 -8.25
N LYS A 221 14.81 -8.86 -7.25
CA LYS A 221 14.50 -9.73 -6.12
C LYS A 221 13.52 -9.02 -5.18
N PRO A 222 12.66 -9.77 -4.45
CA PRO A 222 11.70 -9.17 -3.51
C PRO A 222 12.31 -8.15 -2.55
N GLU A 223 13.49 -8.45 -1.96
CA GLU A 223 14.18 -7.56 -1.02
C GLU A 223 14.72 -6.26 -1.64
N GLN A 224 14.69 -6.12 -2.97
CA GLN A 224 15.05 -4.92 -3.70
C GLN A 224 13.84 -4.04 -4.04
N VAL A 225 12.63 -4.49 -3.71
CA VAL A 225 11.38 -3.78 -3.92
C VAL A 225 10.80 -3.35 -2.58
N MET A 226 10.31 -2.11 -2.51
CA MET A 226 9.60 -1.61 -1.34
C MET A 226 8.14 -1.36 -1.68
N MET A 227 7.23 -1.93 -0.89
CA MET A 227 5.81 -1.60 -0.94
C MET A 227 5.52 -0.36 -0.12
N VAL A 228 4.86 0.62 -0.72
CA VAL A 228 4.44 1.87 -0.08
C VAL A 228 2.91 1.88 0.01
N ALA A 229 2.36 1.95 1.21
CA ALA A 229 0.91 1.92 1.41
C ALA A 229 0.48 2.59 2.72
N THR A 230 -0.80 3.04 2.76
CA THR A 230 -1.48 3.45 4.00
C THR A 230 -2.23 2.30 4.67
N HIS A 231 -2.23 1.11 4.08
CA HIS A 231 -2.97 -0.06 4.55
C HIS A 231 -2.02 -1.08 5.19
N PRO A 232 -2.02 -1.24 6.54
CA PRO A 232 -1.12 -2.19 7.22
C PRO A 232 -1.25 -3.63 6.73
N GLY A 233 -2.46 -4.06 6.35
CA GLY A 233 -2.70 -5.41 5.81
C GLY A 233 -1.95 -5.68 4.50
N ASP A 234 -1.87 -4.67 3.61
CA ASP A 234 -1.13 -4.72 2.35
C ASP A 234 0.38 -4.81 2.60
N LEU A 235 0.91 -3.96 3.49
CA LEU A 235 2.32 -3.99 3.88
C LEU A 235 2.74 -5.32 4.53
N ARG A 236 1.91 -5.87 5.42
CA ARG A 236 2.17 -7.20 6.02
C ARG A 236 2.20 -8.31 4.98
N ALA A 237 1.33 -8.23 3.97
CA ALA A 237 1.32 -9.19 2.87
C ALA A 237 2.58 -9.05 2.02
N ALA A 238 2.97 -7.84 1.66
CA ALA A 238 4.22 -7.56 0.95
C ALA A 238 5.46 -8.05 1.73
N ALA A 239 5.53 -7.76 3.02
CA ALA A 239 6.63 -8.22 3.88
C ALA A 239 6.78 -9.74 3.90
N ARG A 240 5.67 -10.49 3.90
CA ARG A 240 5.71 -11.97 3.82
C ARG A 240 6.29 -12.49 2.51
N THR A 241 6.30 -11.71 1.44
CA THR A 241 6.95 -12.06 0.17
C THR A 241 8.41 -11.60 0.09
N GLY A 242 8.91 -10.93 1.13
CA GLY A 242 10.28 -10.43 1.19
C GLY A 242 10.45 -8.96 0.78
N PHE A 243 9.39 -8.27 0.44
CA PHE A 243 9.43 -6.83 0.14
C PHE A 243 9.82 -6.03 1.38
N LYS A 244 10.51 -4.91 1.17
CA LYS A 244 10.60 -3.82 2.13
C LYS A 244 9.28 -3.07 2.21
N THR A 245 9.06 -2.33 3.29
CA THR A 245 7.77 -1.72 3.58
C THR A 245 7.90 -0.27 4.02
N ALA A 246 7.06 0.60 3.47
CA ALA A 246 6.91 1.98 3.92
C ALA A 246 5.43 2.28 4.17
N TYR A 247 5.12 2.60 5.41
CA TYR A 247 3.80 3.06 5.82
C TYR A 247 3.68 4.56 5.63
N VAL A 248 2.67 5.02 4.89
CA VAL A 248 2.39 6.45 4.70
C VAL A 248 1.05 6.79 5.36
N ILE A 249 1.06 7.83 6.21
CA ILE A 249 -0.09 8.23 7.00
C ILE A 249 -1.06 9.01 6.11
N ARG A 250 -2.34 8.58 6.07
CA ARG A 250 -3.43 9.25 5.34
C ARG A 250 -4.61 9.51 6.27
N PRO A 251 -4.60 10.63 7.02
CA PRO A 251 -5.60 10.89 8.05
C PRO A 251 -7.03 10.99 7.54
N LEU A 252 -7.20 11.40 6.29
CA LEU A 252 -8.50 11.64 5.65
C LEU A 252 -8.91 10.52 4.68
N GLU A 253 -8.18 9.41 4.61
CA GLU A 253 -8.44 8.32 3.67
C GLU A 253 -9.90 7.85 3.68
N ARG A 254 -10.52 7.83 4.85
CA ARG A 254 -11.93 7.43 5.06
C ARG A 254 -12.83 8.59 5.47
N GLY A 255 -12.43 9.82 5.18
CA GLY A 255 -13.12 11.01 5.59
C GLY A 255 -12.74 11.50 7.00
N PRO A 256 -13.26 12.67 7.41
CA PRO A 256 -12.95 13.29 8.70
C PRO A 256 -13.50 12.48 9.88
N GLY A 257 -12.85 12.62 11.05
CA GLY A 257 -13.30 12.02 12.31
C GLY A 257 -13.05 10.51 12.45
N ARG A 258 -12.32 9.88 11.52
CA ARG A 258 -11.92 8.48 11.63
C ARG A 258 -10.58 8.34 12.34
N PRO A 259 -10.39 7.27 13.14
CA PRO A 259 -9.11 7.00 13.78
C PRO A 259 -7.99 6.84 12.74
N VAL A 260 -6.84 7.49 13.01
CA VAL A 260 -5.64 7.39 12.18
C VAL A 260 -4.69 6.40 12.84
N ASN A 261 -4.33 5.34 12.14
CA ASN A 261 -3.24 4.49 12.56
C ASN A 261 -1.91 5.19 12.21
N ARG A 262 -1.07 5.45 13.22
CA ARG A 262 0.22 6.10 13.03
C ARG A 262 1.40 5.13 13.12
N ASN A 263 1.13 3.81 13.11
CA ASN A 263 2.14 2.75 13.26
C ASN A 263 3.10 3.02 14.44
N PRO A 264 2.58 3.17 15.69
CA PRO A 264 3.40 3.56 16.84
C PRO A 264 4.47 2.54 17.22
N ASP A 265 4.31 1.29 16.81
CA ASP A 265 5.16 0.17 17.23
C ASP A 265 6.34 -0.09 16.28
N GLY A 266 6.53 0.71 15.23
CA GLY A 266 7.65 0.54 14.29
C GLY A 266 7.61 -0.82 13.54
N GLU A 267 6.43 -1.28 13.17
CA GLU A 267 6.23 -2.57 12.50
C GLU A 267 6.85 -2.63 11.10
N PHE A 268 6.95 -1.48 10.41
CA PHE A 268 7.40 -1.38 9.03
C PHE A 268 8.79 -0.75 8.95
N ASP A 269 9.53 -1.00 7.85
CA ASP A 269 10.89 -0.47 7.68
C ASP A 269 10.91 1.07 7.72
N TYR A 270 9.87 1.72 7.17
CA TYR A 270 9.67 3.17 7.23
C TYR A 270 8.24 3.54 7.63
N THR A 271 8.11 4.66 8.32
CA THR A 271 6.82 5.35 8.56
C THR A 271 7.00 6.82 8.20
N ALA A 272 6.15 7.34 7.32
CA ALA A 272 6.22 8.70 6.82
C ALA A 272 4.88 9.42 6.98
N GLU A 273 4.94 10.72 7.27
CA GLU A 273 3.75 11.56 7.38
C GLU A 273 3.09 11.79 6.00
N ASP A 274 3.91 11.84 4.94
CA ASP A 274 3.49 12.00 3.55
C ASP A 274 4.59 11.52 2.58
N PHE A 275 4.39 11.63 1.26
CA PHE A 275 5.41 11.23 0.27
C PHE A 275 6.62 12.15 0.23
N ASN A 276 6.50 13.43 0.60
CA ASN A 276 7.66 14.32 0.70
C ASN A 276 8.55 13.93 1.88
N ASP A 277 7.92 13.52 3.00
CA ASP A 277 8.64 12.99 4.15
C ASP A 277 9.31 11.65 3.82
N LEU A 278 8.60 10.74 3.13
CA LEU A 278 9.19 9.47 2.66
C LEU A 278 10.42 9.72 1.76
N ALA A 279 10.32 10.64 0.80
CA ALA A 279 11.43 11.01 -0.07
C ALA A 279 12.65 11.48 0.73
N ARG A 280 12.43 12.35 1.72
CA ARG A 280 13.49 12.85 2.61
C ARG A 280 14.15 11.70 3.41
N GLN A 281 13.36 10.80 3.98
CA GLN A 281 13.87 9.64 4.75
C GLN A 281 14.69 8.70 3.85
N LEU A 282 14.28 8.51 2.60
CA LEU A 282 14.97 7.68 1.61
C LEU A 282 16.13 8.39 0.91
N GLY A 283 16.37 9.69 1.18
CA GLY A 283 17.44 10.48 0.58
C GLY A 283 17.23 10.74 -0.92
N ALA A 284 15.98 10.98 -1.32
CA ALA A 284 15.58 11.27 -2.70
C ALA A 284 15.16 12.74 -2.89
#